data_a78378100a1a20ad361740a7da4f4d27
#
_entry.id   a78378100a1a20ad361740a7da4f4d27
#
_cell.length_a   1.000
_cell.length_b   1.000
_cell.length_c   1.000
_cell.angle_alpha   90.00
_cell.angle_beta   90.00
_cell.angle_gamma   90.00
#
_symmetry.space_group_name_H-M   'P 1'
#
loop_
_entity.id
_entity.type
_entity.pdbx_description
1 polymer ?
#
loop_
_entity_poly.entity_id
_entity_poly.type
_entity_poly.pdbx_seq_one_letter_code
_entity_poly.pdbx_strand_id
1 'polypeptide(L)'
;MQQLNIERDELAPRLRDVDILVAGGSHRLLSDETDRLRTGDTSAGPYPILKTDADGNPIAVVNTKANYTYVGRLVIDFDAEGILIPSSIDPSISGAYAADEEGVAATGGTPEPEIVEIIDTLHGVIATQDGNIFGNTTVFLRGDRSYVRTEETNLGNLTADADLAYAKTVDATTRIALKNGGGIRSNIGIINAASGSTDPNDFELLPPEANPEAGKVEGEVSQLDINNSLRFNNGITLITLTAEQLLQTLEHGVAGTAPGATPGQFPQVGGLKFSFDPERHAGDRVISLVVSGDGESDVVAENGELVGDPSRTFRATTLSYLADGGDSYPFPKFLNADPVLFDRVDLLGEPDSDGDGDFEPEEDLNKNGVRDEAIAEPFDGVADFSPFGTEQDSLAEYFHQVFPTADSAFNQADGGPDSDERIQNLAFREDTVIAQ
;
A
#
# COMPACT_ATOMS: atom_id res chain seq x y z
N MET A 1 -14.75 6.27 -14.85
CA MET A 1 -15.77 6.99 -15.67
C MET A 1 -15.85 8.48 -15.33
N GLN A 2 -15.85 8.84 -14.04
CA GLN A 2 -16.13 10.23 -13.61
C GLN A 2 -15.12 11.25 -14.13
N GLN A 3 -13.81 11.00 -14.09
CA GLN A 3 -12.79 11.97 -14.46
C GLN A 3 -12.77 12.31 -15.96
N LEU A 4 -12.84 11.31 -16.86
CA LEU A 4 -12.96 11.58 -18.29
C LEU A 4 -14.21 12.38 -18.63
N ASN A 5 -15.32 12.13 -17.94
CA ASN A 5 -16.56 12.88 -18.14
C ASN A 5 -16.39 14.33 -17.70
N ILE A 6 -15.68 14.60 -16.60
CA ILE A 6 -15.37 15.96 -16.15
C ILE A 6 -14.50 16.69 -17.17
N GLU A 7 -13.43 16.06 -17.64
CA GLU A 7 -12.51 16.65 -18.62
C GLU A 7 -13.21 16.93 -19.95
N ARG A 8 -14.01 15.98 -20.43
CA ARG A 8 -14.77 16.05 -21.70
C ARG A 8 -15.96 17.00 -21.65
N ASP A 9 -16.80 16.89 -20.61
CA ASP A 9 -18.13 17.51 -20.61
C ASP A 9 -18.20 18.78 -19.76
N GLU A 10 -17.29 18.94 -18.80
CA GLU A 10 -17.26 20.11 -17.92
C GLU A 10 -16.08 21.03 -18.17
N LEU A 11 -14.88 20.50 -18.38
CA LEU A 11 -13.67 21.32 -18.55
C LEU A 11 -13.53 21.84 -20.00
N ALA A 12 -13.56 20.95 -20.98
CA ALA A 12 -13.36 21.32 -22.40
C ALA A 12 -14.28 22.49 -22.85
N PRO A 13 -15.60 22.49 -22.53
CA PRO A 13 -16.49 23.61 -22.92
C PRO A 13 -16.25 24.93 -22.18
N ARG A 14 -15.39 24.95 -21.18
CA ARG A 14 -15.06 26.16 -20.39
C ARG A 14 -13.71 26.77 -20.76
N LEU A 15 -12.89 26.01 -21.49
CA LEU A 15 -11.56 26.47 -21.94
C LEU A 15 -11.69 27.53 -23.02
N ARG A 16 -10.67 28.35 -23.17
CA ARG A 16 -10.46 29.34 -24.24
C ARG A 16 -9.05 29.23 -24.75
N ASP A 17 -8.85 29.42 -26.02
CA ASP A 17 -7.53 29.36 -26.64
C ASP A 17 -6.79 28.04 -26.41
N VAL A 18 -7.57 26.93 -26.33
CA VAL A 18 -7.05 25.55 -26.18
C VAL A 18 -7.66 24.67 -27.25
N ASP A 19 -6.82 24.15 -28.14
CA ASP A 19 -7.24 23.32 -29.27
C ASP A 19 -7.26 21.84 -28.94
N ILE A 20 -6.31 21.39 -28.08
CA ILE A 20 -6.14 19.98 -27.73
C ILE A 20 -6.06 19.84 -26.21
N LEU A 21 -6.91 18.97 -25.66
CA LEU A 21 -6.93 18.60 -24.24
C LEU A 21 -6.47 17.14 -24.06
N VAL A 22 -5.35 16.93 -23.38
CA VAL A 22 -4.89 15.59 -23.02
C VAL A 22 -5.55 15.17 -21.69
N ALA A 23 -6.55 14.31 -21.76
CA ALA A 23 -7.35 13.84 -20.62
C ALA A 23 -6.68 12.64 -19.90
N GLY A 24 -5.40 12.79 -19.53
CA GLY A 24 -4.53 11.70 -19.06
C GLY A 24 -4.89 11.12 -17.70
N GLY A 25 -5.51 11.90 -16.81
CA GLY A 25 -5.79 11.47 -15.43
C GLY A 25 -6.85 10.37 -15.30
N SER A 26 -7.66 10.15 -16.34
CA SER A 26 -8.71 9.13 -16.32
C SER A 26 -8.21 7.70 -16.59
N HIS A 27 -7.02 7.54 -17.14
CA HIS A 27 -6.44 6.29 -17.63
C HIS A 27 -7.36 5.52 -18.60
N ARG A 28 -8.28 6.19 -19.29
CA ARG A 28 -9.22 5.56 -20.22
C ARG A 28 -8.64 5.50 -21.63
N LEU A 29 -8.93 4.42 -22.34
CA LEU A 29 -8.59 4.28 -23.75
C LEU A 29 -9.67 4.95 -24.60
N LEU A 30 -9.27 5.93 -25.40
CA LEU A 30 -10.04 6.41 -26.54
C LEU A 30 -9.46 5.77 -27.79
N SER A 31 -10.32 5.27 -28.68
CA SER A 31 -9.93 4.62 -29.92
C SER A 31 -11.03 4.76 -30.96
N ASP A 32 -10.70 4.67 -32.21
CA ASP A 32 -11.67 4.60 -33.30
C ASP A 32 -11.85 3.17 -33.86
N GLU A 33 -12.66 3.02 -34.91
CA GLU A 33 -12.98 1.71 -35.48
C GLU A 33 -11.80 1.07 -36.23
N THR A 34 -10.76 1.85 -36.57
CA THR A 34 -9.57 1.38 -37.30
C THR A 34 -8.45 0.95 -36.34
N ASP A 35 -8.56 1.30 -35.07
CA ASP A 35 -7.54 1.01 -34.07
C ASP A 35 -7.59 -0.46 -33.64
N ARG A 36 -6.44 -1.13 -33.65
CA ARG A 36 -6.29 -2.45 -33.04
C ARG A 36 -6.15 -2.34 -31.54
N LEU A 37 -7.09 -2.93 -30.81
CA LEU A 37 -6.99 -3.00 -29.35
C LEU A 37 -6.18 -4.24 -28.91
N ARG A 38 -5.50 -4.12 -27.77
CA ARG A 38 -4.88 -5.25 -27.10
C ARG A 38 -5.98 -6.20 -26.57
N THR A 39 -5.65 -7.48 -26.46
CA THR A 39 -6.59 -8.48 -25.94
C THR A 39 -7.11 -8.06 -24.55
N GLY A 40 -8.43 -8.07 -24.39
CA GLY A 40 -9.10 -7.69 -23.14
C GLY A 40 -9.33 -6.18 -22.97
N ASP A 41 -8.80 -5.31 -23.83
CA ASP A 41 -9.04 -3.87 -23.73
C ASP A 41 -10.35 -3.46 -24.44
N THR A 42 -10.96 -2.39 -23.92
CA THR A 42 -12.19 -1.79 -24.45
C THR A 42 -12.03 -0.28 -24.59
N SER A 43 -12.65 0.28 -25.65
CA SER A 43 -12.68 1.73 -25.85
C SER A 43 -13.70 2.40 -24.94
N ALA A 44 -13.33 3.54 -24.36
CA ALA A 44 -14.22 4.41 -23.60
C ALA A 44 -14.90 5.51 -24.44
N GLY A 45 -14.54 5.62 -25.70
CA GLY A 45 -15.08 6.58 -26.65
C GLY A 45 -14.20 6.76 -27.88
N PRO A 46 -14.62 7.57 -28.86
CA PRO A 46 -13.86 7.81 -30.08
C PRO A 46 -12.55 8.54 -29.81
N TYR A 47 -11.57 8.35 -30.70
CA TYR A 47 -10.30 9.09 -30.68
C TYR A 47 -10.18 9.97 -31.94
N PRO A 48 -10.01 11.31 -31.79
CA PRO A 48 -10.26 12.08 -30.57
C PRO A 48 -11.77 12.26 -30.30
N ILE A 49 -12.11 12.65 -29.06
CA ILE A 49 -13.44 13.19 -28.77
C ILE A 49 -13.44 14.67 -29.18
N LEU A 50 -14.33 15.04 -30.10
CA LEU A 50 -14.50 16.43 -30.51
C LEU A 50 -15.55 17.12 -29.66
N LYS A 51 -15.23 18.30 -29.13
CA LYS A 51 -16.10 19.17 -28.36
C LYS A 51 -16.01 20.61 -28.90
N THR A 52 -16.75 21.49 -28.28
CA THR A 52 -16.69 22.94 -28.55
C THR A 52 -16.23 23.66 -27.30
N ASP A 53 -15.29 24.56 -27.43
CA ASP A 53 -14.77 25.40 -26.36
C ASP A 53 -15.77 26.53 -25.97
N ALA A 54 -15.36 27.41 -25.04
CA ALA A 54 -16.20 28.51 -24.55
C ALA A 54 -16.46 29.59 -25.60
N ASP A 55 -15.66 29.66 -26.67
CA ASP A 55 -15.79 30.64 -27.76
C ASP A 55 -16.50 30.08 -28.99
N GLY A 56 -16.85 28.79 -28.97
CA GLY A 56 -17.54 28.07 -30.01
C GLY A 56 -16.60 27.38 -31.00
N ASN A 57 -15.30 27.35 -30.74
CA ASN A 57 -14.30 26.70 -31.58
C ASN A 57 -14.19 25.20 -31.26
N PRO A 58 -13.82 24.35 -32.23
CA PRO A 58 -13.56 22.94 -31.98
C PRO A 58 -12.38 22.72 -31.04
N ILE A 59 -12.52 21.78 -30.12
CA ILE A 59 -11.46 21.28 -29.24
C ILE A 59 -11.41 19.75 -29.30
N ALA A 60 -10.21 19.18 -29.44
CA ALA A 60 -9.98 17.74 -29.48
C ALA A 60 -9.55 17.24 -28.09
N VAL A 61 -10.30 16.29 -27.51
CA VAL A 61 -9.94 15.61 -26.26
C VAL A 61 -9.33 14.25 -26.60
N VAL A 62 -8.10 14.02 -26.13
CA VAL A 62 -7.33 12.79 -26.41
C VAL A 62 -6.88 12.10 -25.12
N ASN A 63 -6.86 10.78 -25.14
CA ASN A 63 -6.25 9.92 -24.13
C ASN A 63 -6.07 8.51 -24.67
N THR A 64 -5.00 7.81 -24.30
CA THR A 64 -4.68 6.46 -24.78
C THR A 64 -4.29 5.52 -23.65
N LYS A 65 -5.11 5.47 -22.59
CA LYS A 65 -4.91 4.59 -21.43
C LYS A 65 -3.69 4.99 -20.59
N ALA A 66 -3.18 4.07 -19.78
CA ALA A 66 -2.03 4.26 -18.90
C ALA A 66 -0.95 3.20 -19.18
N ASN A 67 0.15 3.29 -18.42
CA ASN A 67 1.21 2.27 -18.36
C ASN A 67 1.87 1.96 -19.72
N TYR A 68 1.98 2.97 -20.60
CA TYR A 68 2.62 2.85 -21.93
C TYR A 68 2.01 1.76 -22.83
N THR A 69 0.76 1.36 -22.56
CA THR A 69 0.08 0.28 -23.32
C THR A 69 -0.34 0.69 -24.71
N TYR A 70 -0.46 2.00 -24.96
CA TYR A 70 -0.76 2.59 -26.27
C TYR A 70 0.00 3.90 -26.49
N VAL A 71 0.28 4.20 -27.75
CA VAL A 71 0.74 5.51 -28.20
C VAL A 71 -0.40 6.20 -28.95
N GLY A 72 -0.84 7.37 -28.47
CA GLY A 72 -1.82 8.20 -29.18
C GLY A 72 -1.17 9.06 -30.24
N ARG A 73 -1.71 9.05 -31.46
CA ARG A 73 -1.32 9.94 -32.55
C ARG A 73 -2.53 10.74 -33.02
N LEU A 74 -2.40 12.05 -33.03
CA LEU A 74 -3.39 12.96 -33.61
C LEU A 74 -2.71 13.78 -34.71
N VAL A 75 -3.22 13.71 -35.95
CA VAL A 75 -2.84 14.52 -37.05
C VAL A 75 -4.05 15.35 -37.46
N ILE A 76 -3.92 16.67 -37.40
CA ILE A 76 -5.03 17.59 -37.60
C ILE A 76 -4.49 18.91 -38.20
N ASP A 77 -5.26 19.53 -39.10
CA ASP A 77 -4.95 20.82 -39.68
C ASP A 77 -5.62 21.96 -38.89
N PHE A 78 -5.06 23.14 -39.05
CA PHE A 78 -5.59 24.41 -38.54
C PHE A 78 -5.82 25.37 -39.72
N ASP A 79 -6.85 26.19 -39.61
CA ASP A 79 -7.09 27.25 -40.60
C ASP A 79 -6.14 28.46 -40.44
N ALA A 80 -6.34 29.51 -41.24
CA ALA A 80 -5.48 30.69 -41.21
C ALA A 80 -5.62 31.51 -39.91
N GLU A 81 -6.71 31.33 -39.20
CA GLU A 81 -7.02 31.95 -37.91
C GLU A 81 -6.52 31.09 -36.73
N GLY A 82 -5.96 29.92 -37.00
CA GLY A 82 -5.45 28.99 -36.02
C GLY A 82 -6.55 28.11 -35.38
N ILE A 83 -7.72 28.01 -36.02
CA ILE A 83 -8.81 27.16 -35.56
C ILE A 83 -8.65 25.75 -36.11
N LEU A 84 -8.79 24.76 -35.22
CA LEU A 84 -8.72 23.35 -35.53
C LEU A 84 -9.79 22.96 -36.56
N ILE A 85 -9.41 22.21 -37.63
CA ILE A 85 -10.30 21.73 -38.68
C ILE A 85 -10.63 20.25 -38.44
N PRO A 86 -11.79 19.91 -37.81
CA PRO A 86 -12.14 18.53 -37.48
C PRO A 86 -12.20 17.58 -38.69
N SER A 87 -12.55 18.09 -39.87
CA SER A 87 -12.64 17.29 -41.09
C SER A 87 -11.30 16.89 -41.70
N SER A 88 -10.19 17.41 -41.17
CA SER A 88 -8.83 17.04 -41.61
C SER A 88 -8.30 15.80 -40.88
N ILE A 89 -8.98 15.34 -39.85
CA ILE A 89 -8.58 14.13 -39.11
C ILE A 89 -8.77 12.91 -40.03
N ASP A 90 -7.68 12.23 -40.30
CA ASP A 90 -7.71 10.94 -41.00
C ASP A 90 -7.59 9.80 -39.97
N PRO A 91 -8.64 9.00 -39.75
CA PRO A 91 -8.62 7.91 -38.78
C PRO A 91 -7.63 6.79 -39.12
N SER A 92 -7.16 6.72 -40.38
CA SER A 92 -6.13 5.75 -40.77
C SER A 92 -4.73 6.05 -40.21
N ILE A 93 -4.51 7.27 -39.70
CA ILE A 93 -3.24 7.74 -39.17
C ILE A 93 -3.36 8.40 -37.77
N SER A 94 -4.58 8.81 -37.41
CA SER A 94 -4.88 9.35 -36.07
C SER A 94 -5.63 8.29 -35.26
N GLY A 95 -5.09 7.88 -34.12
CA GLY A 95 -5.70 6.84 -33.29
C GLY A 95 -4.80 6.36 -32.17
N ALA A 96 -5.17 5.22 -31.59
CA ALA A 96 -4.47 4.55 -30.50
C ALA A 96 -3.68 3.34 -31.00
N TYR A 97 -2.37 3.46 -31.05
CA TYR A 97 -1.46 2.42 -31.50
C TYR A 97 -1.07 1.54 -30.31
N ALA A 98 -1.42 0.26 -30.33
CA ALA A 98 -1.08 -0.68 -29.27
C ALA A 98 0.46 -0.88 -29.16
N ALA A 99 0.99 -0.75 -27.97
CA ALA A 99 2.42 -0.92 -27.68
C ALA A 99 2.72 -2.37 -27.26
N ASP A 100 2.22 -3.33 -28.03
CA ASP A 100 2.55 -4.75 -27.91
C ASP A 100 3.29 -5.23 -29.17
N GLU A 101 3.78 -6.45 -29.16
CA GLU A 101 4.58 -7.01 -30.24
C GLU A 101 3.87 -6.94 -31.61
N GLU A 102 2.57 -7.27 -31.62
CA GLU A 102 1.76 -7.24 -32.84
C GLU A 102 1.52 -5.80 -33.33
N GLY A 103 1.29 -4.83 -32.43
CA GLY A 103 1.11 -3.43 -32.76
C GLY A 103 2.39 -2.79 -33.27
N VAL A 104 3.54 -3.08 -32.69
CA VAL A 104 4.85 -2.64 -33.16
C VAL A 104 5.13 -3.21 -34.54
N ALA A 105 4.88 -4.50 -34.76
CA ALA A 105 5.06 -5.15 -36.06
C ALA A 105 4.15 -4.53 -37.14
N ALA A 106 2.88 -4.22 -36.81
CA ALA A 106 1.91 -3.60 -37.72
C ALA A 106 2.33 -2.20 -38.20
N THR A 107 3.06 -1.44 -37.37
CA THR A 107 3.59 -0.12 -37.76
C THR A 107 4.91 -0.20 -38.52
N GLY A 108 5.51 -1.40 -38.65
CA GLY A 108 6.86 -1.59 -39.21
C GLY A 108 7.96 -1.01 -38.32
N GLY A 109 7.65 -0.77 -37.06
CA GLY A 109 8.59 -0.27 -36.05
C GLY A 109 9.65 -1.34 -35.71
N THR A 110 10.81 -0.85 -35.31
CA THR A 110 11.84 -1.70 -34.70
C THR A 110 12.15 -1.15 -33.32
N PRO A 111 12.30 -2.02 -32.30
CA PRO A 111 12.70 -1.57 -30.97
C PRO A 111 14.03 -0.81 -31.01
N GLU A 112 14.12 0.27 -30.24
CA GLU A 112 15.37 1.01 -30.05
C GLU A 112 16.35 0.13 -29.25
N PRO A 113 17.56 -0.20 -29.78
CA PRO A 113 18.46 -1.14 -29.11
C PRO A 113 18.84 -0.75 -27.68
N GLU A 114 19.06 0.54 -27.40
CA GLU A 114 19.39 1.02 -26.06
C GLU A 114 18.23 0.81 -25.07
N ILE A 115 16.99 0.96 -25.54
CA ILE A 115 15.79 0.68 -24.71
C ILE A 115 15.61 -0.81 -24.47
N VAL A 116 15.88 -1.66 -25.46
CA VAL A 116 15.84 -3.11 -25.30
C VAL A 116 16.84 -3.57 -24.23
N GLU A 117 18.08 -3.07 -24.25
CA GLU A 117 19.10 -3.40 -23.25
C GLU A 117 18.65 -2.99 -21.84
N ILE A 118 18.01 -1.83 -21.68
CA ILE A 118 17.45 -1.39 -20.38
C ILE A 118 16.33 -2.34 -19.93
N ILE A 119 15.42 -2.69 -20.84
CA ILE A 119 14.29 -3.60 -20.54
C ILE A 119 14.81 -5.00 -20.17
N ASP A 120 15.75 -5.55 -20.90
CA ASP A 120 16.34 -6.86 -20.63
C ASP A 120 17.05 -6.86 -19.27
N THR A 121 17.75 -5.78 -18.94
CA THR A 121 18.37 -5.61 -17.62
C THR A 121 17.32 -5.58 -16.51
N LEU A 122 16.23 -4.83 -16.69
CA LEU A 122 15.12 -4.77 -15.72
C LEU A 122 14.44 -6.13 -15.57
N HIS A 123 14.18 -6.85 -16.67
CA HIS A 123 13.64 -8.21 -16.63
C HIS A 123 14.54 -9.15 -15.82
N GLY A 124 15.86 -9.06 -16.02
CA GLY A 124 16.82 -9.86 -15.24
C GLY A 124 16.76 -9.55 -13.73
N VAL A 125 16.66 -8.28 -13.35
CA VAL A 125 16.52 -7.87 -11.95
C VAL A 125 15.18 -8.37 -11.37
N ILE A 126 14.09 -8.17 -12.09
CA ILE A 126 12.75 -8.61 -11.68
C ILE A 126 12.72 -10.13 -11.51
N ALA A 127 13.22 -10.89 -12.50
CA ALA A 127 13.27 -12.34 -12.41
C ALA A 127 14.13 -12.83 -11.24
N THR A 128 15.24 -12.15 -10.95
CA THR A 128 16.08 -12.47 -9.78
C THR A 128 15.33 -12.25 -8.48
N GLN A 129 14.66 -11.11 -8.32
CA GLN A 129 13.89 -10.80 -7.11
C GLN A 129 12.65 -11.69 -6.96
N ASP A 130 11.99 -12.02 -8.07
CA ASP A 130 10.81 -12.88 -8.03
C ASP A 130 11.16 -14.38 -7.87
N GLY A 131 12.40 -14.75 -8.19
CA GLY A 131 12.96 -16.10 -7.92
C GLY A 131 13.55 -16.27 -6.53
N ASN A 132 13.72 -15.19 -5.76
CA ASN A 132 14.17 -15.24 -4.37
C ASN A 132 12.98 -15.46 -3.43
N ILE A 133 12.72 -16.73 -3.07
CA ILE A 133 11.51 -17.18 -2.38
C ILE A 133 11.74 -17.28 -0.87
N PHE A 134 10.81 -16.74 -0.07
CA PHE A 134 10.86 -16.76 1.39
C PHE A 134 9.81 -17.65 2.03
N GLY A 135 8.68 -17.92 1.36
CA GLY A 135 7.66 -18.80 1.92
C GLY A 135 6.47 -18.97 1.00
N ASN A 136 5.34 -19.42 1.55
CA ASN A 136 4.19 -19.82 0.77
C ASN A 136 2.87 -19.30 1.36
N THR A 137 1.91 -19.01 0.49
CA THR A 137 0.51 -18.74 0.83
C THR A 137 -0.43 -19.46 -0.12
N THR A 138 -1.55 -19.96 0.39
CA THR A 138 -2.63 -20.55 -0.43
C THR A 138 -3.75 -19.56 -0.72
N VAL A 139 -3.63 -18.33 -0.21
CA VAL A 139 -4.66 -17.30 -0.30
C VAL A 139 -4.08 -15.99 -0.82
N PHE A 140 -4.95 -15.15 -1.34
CA PHE A 140 -4.65 -13.76 -1.64
C PHE A 140 -4.39 -12.98 -0.34
N LEU A 141 -3.30 -12.21 -0.30
CA LEU A 141 -2.96 -11.35 0.83
C LEU A 141 -3.33 -9.91 0.49
N ARG A 142 -4.32 -9.37 1.19
CA ARG A 142 -4.94 -8.09 0.88
C ARG A 142 -4.17 -6.90 1.45
N GLY A 143 -3.60 -6.10 0.55
CA GLY A 143 -2.90 -4.84 0.86
C GLY A 143 -3.45 -3.63 0.10
N ASP A 144 -4.61 -3.76 -0.52
CA ASP A 144 -5.28 -2.66 -1.24
C ASP A 144 -5.55 -1.49 -0.31
N ARG A 145 -5.25 -0.28 -0.77
CA ARG A 145 -5.48 0.97 -0.03
C ARG A 145 -6.89 1.11 0.53
N SER A 146 -7.91 0.65 -0.21
CA SER A 146 -9.31 0.77 0.17
C SER A 146 -9.73 -0.17 1.30
N TYR A 147 -8.93 -1.19 1.59
CA TYR A 147 -9.16 -2.18 2.64
C TYR A 147 -8.20 -1.96 3.82
N VAL A 148 -6.90 -2.06 3.59
CA VAL A 148 -5.89 -1.96 4.65
C VAL A 148 -5.90 -0.64 5.43
N ARG A 149 -6.64 0.38 4.95
CA ARG A 149 -6.83 1.68 5.62
C ARG A 149 -8.23 1.91 6.18
N THR A 150 -9.08 0.89 6.19
CA THR A 150 -10.47 1.01 6.65
C THR A 150 -10.94 -0.17 7.49
N GLU A 151 -10.25 -1.30 7.39
CA GLU A 151 -10.58 -2.55 8.07
C GLU A 151 -9.34 -3.39 8.36
N GLU A 152 -9.49 -4.44 9.14
CA GLU A 152 -8.49 -5.48 9.32
C GLU A 152 -8.26 -6.19 7.99
N THR A 153 -6.99 -6.53 7.68
CA THR A 153 -6.69 -7.37 6.52
C THR A 153 -5.72 -8.48 6.90
N ASN A 154 -5.79 -9.61 6.19
CA ASN A 154 -4.89 -10.73 6.45
C ASN A 154 -3.41 -10.36 6.24
N LEU A 155 -3.08 -9.52 5.25
CA LEU A 155 -1.71 -9.01 5.07
C LEU A 155 -1.32 -8.02 6.18
N GLY A 156 -2.26 -7.19 6.64
CA GLY A 156 -2.05 -6.30 7.78
C GLY A 156 -1.73 -7.09 9.04
N ASN A 157 -2.51 -8.12 9.33
CA ASN A 157 -2.27 -9.03 10.44
C ASN A 157 -0.92 -9.73 10.33
N LEU A 158 -0.62 -10.30 9.15
CA LEU A 158 0.60 -11.05 8.89
C LEU A 158 1.86 -10.17 9.07
N THR A 159 1.85 -8.94 8.56
CA THR A 159 2.98 -8.02 8.72
C THR A 159 3.14 -7.55 10.17
N ALA A 160 2.04 -7.35 10.89
CA ALA A 160 2.11 -6.99 12.31
C ALA A 160 2.59 -8.17 13.18
N ASP A 161 2.17 -9.40 12.86
CA ASP A 161 2.64 -10.61 13.54
C ASP A 161 4.12 -10.87 13.26
N ALA A 162 4.60 -10.60 12.05
CA ALA A 162 6.00 -10.69 11.69
C ALA A 162 6.85 -9.71 12.52
N ASP A 163 6.47 -8.43 12.55
CA ASP A 163 7.17 -7.42 13.37
C ASP A 163 7.14 -7.77 14.86
N LEU A 164 6.03 -8.32 15.36
CA LEU A 164 5.93 -8.75 16.76
C LEU A 164 6.84 -9.95 17.06
N ALA A 165 6.87 -10.94 16.18
CA ALA A 165 7.73 -12.11 16.33
C ALA A 165 9.20 -11.71 16.29
N TYR A 166 9.56 -10.83 15.36
CA TYR A 166 10.89 -10.28 15.22
C TYR A 166 11.32 -9.49 16.47
N ALA A 167 10.49 -8.56 16.93
CA ALA A 167 10.74 -7.75 18.12
C ALA A 167 10.93 -8.61 19.37
N LYS A 168 10.20 -9.73 19.52
CA LYS A 168 10.34 -10.67 20.65
C LYS A 168 11.69 -11.36 20.71
N THR A 169 12.41 -11.45 19.61
CA THR A 169 13.76 -12.03 19.63
C THR A 169 14.78 -11.07 20.24
N VAL A 170 14.52 -9.76 20.15
CA VAL A 170 15.32 -8.70 20.75
C VAL A 170 14.86 -8.44 22.19
N ASP A 171 13.57 -8.30 22.40
CA ASP A 171 12.96 -8.09 23.73
C ASP A 171 11.74 -8.99 23.91
N ALA A 172 11.91 -10.10 24.62
CA ALA A 172 10.87 -11.09 24.88
C ALA A 172 9.64 -10.55 25.64
N THR A 173 9.73 -9.35 26.22
CA THR A 173 8.60 -8.70 26.92
C THR A 173 7.67 -7.96 25.95
N THR A 174 8.02 -7.86 24.66
CA THR A 174 7.18 -7.21 23.63
C THR A 174 5.88 -7.99 23.46
N ARG A 175 4.75 -7.29 23.60
CA ARG A 175 3.41 -7.91 23.55
C ARG A 175 2.56 -7.42 22.39
N ILE A 176 2.89 -6.27 21.81
CA ILE A 176 2.05 -5.54 20.85
C ILE A 176 2.86 -5.16 19.63
N ALA A 177 2.24 -5.26 18.45
CA ALA A 177 2.72 -4.58 17.23
C ALA A 177 1.68 -3.58 16.76
N LEU A 178 2.16 -2.40 16.36
CA LEU A 178 1.36 -1.28 15.86
C LEU A 178 1.93 -0.81 14.52
N LYS A 179 1.19 -0.99 13.44
CA LYS A 179 1.54 -0.50 12.09
C LYS A 179 0.44 0.42 11.56
N ASN A 180 0.76 1.23 10.58
CA ASN A 180 -0.23 1.99 9.83
C ASN A 180 -0.55 1.30 8.49
N GLY A 181 -1.80 1.21 8.13
CA GLY A 181 -2.24 0.69 6.82
C GLY A 181 -1.68 1.51 5.64
N GLY A 182 -1.28 2.77 5.91
CA GLY A 182 -0.57 3.61 4.94
C GLY A 182 0.79 3.06 4.50
N GLY A 183 1.46 2.28 5.32
CA GLY A 183 2.73 1.61 5.03
C GLY A 183 2.59 0.46 4.03
N ILE A 184 1.47 -0.25 4.02
CA ILE A 184 1.20 -1.36 3.09
C ILE A 184 0.72 -0.79 1.75
N ARG A 185 1.38 -1.17 0.64
CA ARG A 185 1.24 -0.49 -0.65
C ARG A 185 0.72 -1.35 -1.79
N SER A 186 0.74 -2.68 -1.65
CA SER A 186 0.32 -3.62 -2.67
C SER A 186 -0.18 -4.92 -2.04
N ASN A 187 -1.07 -5.59 -2.74
CA ASN A 187 -1.43 -6.97 -2.46
C ASN A 187 -0.24 -7.90 -2.74
N ILE A 188 -0.25 -9.08 -2.11
CA ILE A 188 0.54 -10.23 -2.53
C ILE A 188 -0.45 -11.27 -3.07
N GLY A 189 -0.43 -11.48 -4.37
CA GLY A 189 -1.41 -12.29 -5.10
C GLY A 189 -2.02 -11.56 -6.29
N ILE A 190 -3.00 -12.19 -6.95
CA ILE A 190 -3.60 -11.72 -8.19
C ILE A 190 -5.08 -11.46 -8.03
N ILE A 191 -5.55 -10.38 -8.63
CA ILE A 191 -6.97 -10.11 -8.84
C ILE A 191 -7.31 -10.49 -10.27
N ASN A 192 -8.01 -11.60 -10.46
CA ASN A 192 -8.52 -12.03 -11.73
C ASN A 192 -9.97 -11.50 -11.89
N ALA A 193 -10.16 -10.58 -12.83
CA ALA A 193 -11.46 -10.00 -13.11
C ALA A 193 -12.00 -10.53 -14.45
N ALA A 194 -13.29 -10.83 -14.51
CA ALA A 194 -13.93 -11.12 -15.78
C ALA A 194 -13.73 -9.96 -16.76
N SER A 195 -13.47 -10.27 -18.03
CA SER A 195 -13.13 -9.25 -19.04
C SER A 195 -14.16 -8.11 -19.07
N GLY A 196 -13.71 -6.90 -18.78
CA GLY A 196 -14.55 -5.69 -18.75
C GLY A 196 -15.33 -5.47 -17.46
N SER A 197 -15.30 -6.37 -16.48
CA SER A 197 -15.93 -6.14 -15.17
C SER A 197 -15.10 -5.14 -14.33
N THR A 198 -15.84 -4.25 -13.66
CA THR A 198 -15.32 -3.36 -12.61
C THR A 198 -16.07 -3.60 -11.28
N ASP A 199 -16.92 -4.62 -11.23
CA ASP A 199 -17.63 -5.00 -10.01
C ASP A 199 -16.69 -5.87 -9.15
N PRO A 200 -16.38 -5.45 -7.90
CA PRO A 200 -15.54 -6.26 -7.01
C PRO A 200 -16.09 -7.67 -6.72
N ASN A 201 -17.40 -7.89 -6.86
CA ASN A 201 -18.01 -9.20 -6.66
C ASN A 201 -17.69 -10.21 -7.78
N ASP A 202 -17.20 -9.71 -8.93
CA ASP A 202 -16.78 -10.55 -10.06
C ASP A 202 -15.26 -10.86 -10.00
N PHE A 203 -14.56 -10.39 -8.95
CA PHE A 203 -13.14 -10.60 -8.80
C PHE A 203 -12.87 -11.95 -8.13
N GLU A 204 -12.00 -12.73 -8.75
CA GLU A 204 -11.40 -13.90 -8.15
C GLU A 204 -10.05 -13.50 -7.54
N LEU A 205 -9.91 -13.71 -6.24
CA LEU A 205 -8.70 -13.38 -5.49
C LEU A 205 -7.86 -14.65 -5.36
N LEU A 206 -6.69 -14.65 -5.97
CA LEU A 206 -5.81 -15.81 -6.09
C LEU A 206 -4.48 -15.56 -5.38
N PRO A 207 -3.79 -16.61 -4.88
CA PRO A 207 -2.42 -16.50 -4.38
C PRO A 207 -1.47 -15.95 -5.47
N PRO A 208 -0.19 -15.66 -5.15
CA PRO A 208 0.80 -15.29 -6.15
C PRO A 208 0.89 -16.31 -7.28
N GLU A 209 0.95 -15.82 -8.54
CA GLU A 209 1.05 -16.70 -9.69
C GLU A 209 2.48 -17.27 -9.88
N ALA A 210 2.56 -18.36 -10.61
CA ALA A 210 3.83 -18.90 -11.05
C ALA A 210 4.52 -17.95 -12.03
N ASN A 211 5.84 -17.82 -11.88
CA ASN A 211 6.71 -17.14 -12.84
C ASN A 211 7.80 -18.13 -13.29
N PRO A 212 7.61 -18.88 -14.39
CA PRO A 212 8.57 -19.87 -14.84
C PRO A 212 9.95 -19.29 -15.20
N GLU A 213 10.04 -18.02 -15.61
CA GLU A 213 11.31 -17.34 -15.92
C GLU A 213 12.15 -17.11 -14.67
N ALA A 214 11.48 -16.85 -13.54
CA ALA A 214 12.10 -16.73 -12.23
C ALA A 214 12.26 -18.07 -11.49
N GLY A 215 11.63 -19.15 -11.99
CA GLY A 215 11.56 -20.44 -11.29
C GLY A 215 10.53 -20.48 -10.16
N LYS A 216 9.69 -19.45 -10.00
CA LYS A 216 8.65 -19.33 -8.99
C LYS A 216 7.44 -20.19 -9.35
N VAL A 217 6.90 -20.91 -8.37
CA VAL A 217 5.63 -21.65 -8.51
C VAL A 217 4.47 -20.90 -7.86
N GLU A 218 3.25 -21.28 -8.20
CA GLU A 218 2.03 -20.68 -7.62
C GLU A 218 2.02 -20.80 -6.09
N GLY A 219 1.69 -19.71 -5.42
CA GLY A 219 1.62 -19.61 -3.97
C GLY A 219 2.94 -19.25 -3.28
N GLU A 220 4.06 -19.27 -3.97
CA GLU A 220 5.33 -18.80 -3.42
C GLU A 220 5.35 -17.28 -3.26
N VAL A 221 5.85 -16.82 -2.11
CA VAL A 221 6.05 -15.41 -1.78
C VAL A 221 7.51 -15.04 -1.96
N SER A 222 7.76 -14.10 -2.87
CA SER A 222 9.09 -13.70 -3.30
C SER A 222 9.56 -12.38 -2.67
N GLN A 223 10.85 -12.09 -2.82
CA GLN A 223 11.41 -10.76 -2.53
C GLN A 223 10.65 -9.65 -3.25
N LEU A 224 10.27 -9.86 -4.52
CA LEU A 224 9.53 -8.87 -5.32
C LEU A 224 8.16 -8.57 -4.71
N ASP A 225 7.45 -9.60 -4.23
CA ASP A 225 6.16 -9.45 -3.55
C ASP A 225 6.29 -8.61 -2.28
N ILE A 226 7.29 -8.92 -1.45
CA ILE A 226 7.58 -8.21 -0.21
C ILE A 226 7.97 -6.75 -0.48
N ASN A 227 8.91 -6.51 -1.41
CA ASN A 227 9.35 -5.17 -1.80
C ASN A 227 8.19 -4.31 -2.33
N ASN A 228 7.30 -4.88 -3.12
CA ASN A 228 6.13 -4.17 -3.64
C ASN A 228 5.09 -3.86 -2.56
N SER A 229 4.93 -4.74 -1.60
CA SER A 229 3.98 -4.57 -0.50
C SER A 229 4.48 -3.58 0.55
N LEU A 230 5.73 -3.67 0.97
CA LEU A 230 6.34 -2.87 2.03
C LEU A 230 7.41 -1.90 1.47
N ARG A 231 7.03 -1.08 0.50
CA ARG A 231 7.97 -0.25 -0.31
C ARG A 231 8.81 0.73 0.47
N PHE A 232 8.38 1.15 1.64
CA PHE A 232 9.12 2.12 2.45
C PHE A 232 10.26 1.46 3.22
N ASN A 233 10.14 0.17 3.47
CA ASN A 233 11.12 -0.60 4.22
C ASN A 233 11.55 0.09 5.53
N ASN A 234 10.56 0.54 6.31
CA ASN A 234 10.81 1.26 7.55
C ASN A 234 11.56 0.39 8.56
N GLY A 235 12.39 1.02 9.38
CA GLY A 235 13.01 0.37 10.54
C GLY A 235 11.95 -0.05 11.58
N ILE A 236 12.24 -1.12 12.30
CA ILE A 236 11.45 -1.57 13.45
C ILE A 236 11.96 -0.87 14.69
N THR A 237 11.06 -0.35 15.50
CA THR A 237 11.34 0.38 16.73
C THR A 237 10.55 -0.22 17.88
N LEU A 238 11.22 -0.47 19.01
CA LEU A 238 10.59 -0.86 20.27
C LEU A 238 10.26 0.38 21.10
N ILE A 239 9.08 0.42 21.68
CA ILE A 239 8.60 1.50 22.56
C ILE A 239 7.84 0.91 23.76
N THR A 240 7.73 1.69 24.83
CA THR A 240 6.87 1.35 25.96
C THR A 240 5.72 2.35 26.04
N LEU A 241 4.50 1.85 26.11
CA LEU A 241 3.28 2.64 26.21
C LEU A 241 2.56 2.35 27.52
N THR A 242 2.05 3.39 28.19
CA THR A 242 1.07 3.17 29.26
C THR A 242 -0.28 2.74 28.66
N ALA A 243 -1.17 2.18 29.48
CA ALA A 243 -2.52 1.82 29.06
C ALA A 243 -3.29 3.04 28.47
N GLU A 244 -3.11 4.21 29.10
CA GLU A 244 -3.69 5.46 28.61
C GLU A 244 -3.09 5.87 27.25
N GLN A 245 -1.77 5.77 27.07
CA GLN A 245 -1.09 6.11 25.81
C GLN A 245 -1.46 5.12 24.68
N LEU A 246 -1.61 3.83 25.00
CA LEU A 246 -2.06 2.82 24.05
C LEU A 246 -3.48 3.14 23.53
N LEU A 247 -4.41 3.46 24.44
CA LEU A 247 -5.76 3.90 24.05
C LEU A 247 -5.71 5.15 23.18
N GLN A 248 -4.94 6.19 23.56
CA GLN A 248 -4.77 7.41 22.76
C GLN A 248 -4.19 7.12 21.37
N THR A 249 -3.31 6.15 21.26
CA THR A 249 -2.69 5.72 19.98
C THR A 249 -3.73 5.10 19.05
N LEU A 250 -4.57 4.20 19.56
CA LEU A 250 -5.64 3.57 18.76
C LEU A 250 -6.75 4.56 18.40
N GLU A 251 -7.12 5.45 19.32
CA GLU A 251 -8.04 6.56 19.05
C GLU A 251 -7.54 7.44 17.89
N HIS A 252 -6.25 7.75 17.86
CA HIS A 252 -5.63 8.47 16.73
C HIS A 252 -5.76 7.66 15.44
N GLY A 253 -5.45 6.36 15.49
CA GLY A 253 -5.50 5.48 14.33
C GLY A 253 -6.86 5.45 13.64
N VAL A 254 -7.93 5.39 14.42
CA VAL A 254 -9.32 5.35 13.90
C VAL A 254 -9.97 6.73 13.73
N ALA A 255 -9.29 7.83 14.12
CA ALA A 255 -9.87 9.18 14.09
C ALA A 255 -10.32 9.62 12.69
N GLY A 256 -9.61 9.18 11.64
CA GLY A 256 -9.90 9.54 10.25
C GLY A 256 -10.95 8.68 9.55
N THR A 257 -11.52 7.69 10.23
CA THR A 257 -12.51 6.77 9.61
C THR A 257 -13.80 7.53 9.29
N ALA A 258 -14.19 7.51 8.02
CA ALA A 258 -15.43 8.11 7.52
C ALA A 258 -15.82 7.45 6.18
N PRO A 259 -17.08 7.50 5.74
CA PRO A 259 -17.49 6.94 4.47
C PRO A 259 -16.64 7.46 3.30
N GLY A 260 -16.00 6.55 2.57
CA GLY A 260 -15.13 6.85 1.43
C GLY A 260 -13.74 7.41 1.78
N ALA A 261 -13.41 7.61 3.05
CA ALA A 261 -12.07 7.98 3.48
C ALA A 261 -11.14 6.75 3.52
N THR A 262 -9.87 6.97 3.25
CA THR A 262 -8.81 5.95 3.35
C THR A 262 -7.61 6.54 4.09
N PRO A 263 -7.73 6.80 5.40
CA PRO A 263 -6.71 7.47 6.20
C PRO A 263 -5.44 6.61 6.32
N GLY A 264 -4.27 7.21 6.12
CA GLY A 264 -2.98 6.50 6.20
C GLY A 264 -2.71 5.94 7.59
N GLN A 265 -3.15 6.66 8.63
CA GLN A 265 -2.96 6.27 10.03
C GLN A 265 -3.81 5.09 10.51
N PHE A 266 -4.77 4.58 9.70
CA PHE A 266 -5.58 3.43 10.14
C PHE A 266 -4.67 2.27 10.56
N PRO A 267 -4.86 1.70 11.78
CA PRO A 267 -3.90 0.75 12.32
C PRO A 267 -4.07 -0.64 11.73
N GLN A 268 -2.96 -1.40 11.68
CA GLN A 268 -2.93 -2.85 11.59
C GLN A 268 -2.16 -3.34 12.81
N VAL A 269 -2.65 -4.39 13.49
CA VAL A 269 -2.19 -4.70 14.85
C VAL A 269 -1.86 -6.17 15.06
N GLY A 270 -0.87 -6.42 15.93
CA GLY A 270 -0.54 -7.74 16.46
C GLY A 270 -0.57 -7.74 17.99
N GLY A 271 -0.94 -8.87 18.60
CA GLY A 271 -0.94 -9.03 20.06
C GLY A 271 -2.04 -8.29 20.82
N LEU A 272 -2.96 -7.63 20.12
CA LEU A 272 -4.12 -6.98 20.72
C LEU A 272 -5.36 -7.12 19.83
N LYS A 273 -6.53 -6.86 20.44
CA LYS A 273 -7.82 -6.74 19.74
C LYS A 273 -8.54 -5.49 20.27
N PHE A 274 -9.23 -4.78 19.41
CA PHE A 274 -10.07 -3.66 19.83
C PHE A 274 -11.29 -3.50 18.93
N SER A 275 -12.33 -2.88 19.48
CA SER A 275 -13.52 -2.44 18.75
C SER A 275 -13.61 -0.93 18.74
N PHE A 276 -14.19 -0.37 17.68
CA PHE A 276 -14.41 1.06 17.58
C PHE A 276 -15.74 1.38 16.89
N ASP A 277 -16.36 2.47 17.33
CA ASP A 277 -17.59 3.01 16.76
C ASP A 277 -17.25 4.28 15.92
N PRO A 278 -17.31 4.21 14.57
CA PRO A 278 -16.96 5.34 13.71
C PRO A 278 -17.99 6.50 13.78
N GLU A 279 -19.18 6.28 14.33
CA GLU A 279 -20.20 7.32 14.49
C GLU A 279 -19.90 8.25 15.69
N ARG A 280 -19.04 7.82 16.61
CA ARG A 280 -18.59 8.66 17.73
C ARG A 280 -17.59 9.73 17.30
N HIS A 281 -17.39 10.71 18.15
CA HIS A 281 -16.38 11.75 17.94
C HIS A 281 -14.97 11.16 17.94
N ALA A 282 -14.08 11.70 17.09
CA ALA A 282 -12.67 11.32 17.11
C ALA A 282 -12.07 11.57 18.51
N GLY A 283 -11.38 10.59 19.06
CA GLY A 283 -10.86 10.57 20.43
C GLY A 283 -11.80 9.93 21.46
N ASP A 284 -12.95 9.38 21.02
CA ASP A 284 -13.93 8.64 21.84
C ASP A 284 -14.56 7.48 21.04
N ARG A 285 -13.78 6.89 20.13
CA ARG A 285 -14.26 5.83 19.21
C ARG A 285 -13.97 4.44 19.68
N VAL A 286 -12.86 4.22 20.39
CA VAL A 286 -12.47 2.90 20.88
C VAL A 286 -13.39 2.49 22.02
N ILE A 287 -14.08 1.37 21.86
CA ILE A 287 -15.09 0.89 22.81
C ILE A 287 -14.50 -0.18 23.73
N SER A 288 -13.84 -1.18 23.15
CA SER A 288 -13.18 -2.26 23.88
C SER A 288 -11.76 -2.42 23.39
N LEU A 289 -10.83 -2.70 24.31
CA LEU A 289 -9.43 -2.94 24.01
C LEU A 289 -8.87 -4.01 24.93
N VAL A 290 -8.32 -5.06 24.33
CA VAL A 290 -7.68 -6.18 25.05
C VAL A 290 -6.29 -6.42 24.47
N VAL A 291 -5.27 -6.45 25.33
CA VAL A 291 -3.92 -6.90 25.00
C VAL A 291 -3.83 -8.38 25.34
N SER A 292 -3.49 -9.18 24.35
CA SER A 292 -3.32 -10.64 24.48
C SER A 292 -1.83 -10.98 24.39
N GLY A 293 -1.39 -12.03 25.09
CA GLY A 293 -0.02 -12.53 24.99
C GLY A 293 0.30 -13.50 26.13
N ASP A 294 1.15 -14.50 25.86
CA ASP A 294 1.65 -15.47 26.81
C ASP A 294 0.56 -16.22 27.63
N GLY A 295 -0.64 -16.36 27.03
CA GLY A 295 -1.79 -17.00 27.65
C GLY A 295 -2.59 -16.12 28.63
N GLU A 296 -2.25 -14.84 28.73
CA GLU A 296 -2.97 -13.85 29.53
C GLU A 296 -3.68 -12.83 28.63
N SER A 297 -4.84 -12.35 29.11
CA SER A 297 -5.59 -11.25 28.48
C SER A 297 -5.70 -10.11 29.47
N ASP A 298 -5.31 -8.91 29.04
CA ASP A 298 -5.39 -7.68 29.83
C ASP A 298 -6.42 -6.75 29.21
N VAL A 299 -7.56 -6.55 29.88
CA VAL A 299 -8.60 -5.60 29.45
C VAL A 299 -8.11 -4.18 29.73
N VAL A 300 -7.86 -3.42 28.67
CA VAL A 300 -7.35 -2.03 28.75
C VAL A 300 -8.48 -1.02 28.69
N ALA A 301 -9.50 -1.25 27.86
CA ALA A 301 -10.68 -0.44 27.82
C ALA A 301 -11.95 -1.29 27.68
N GLU A 302 -13.04 -0.85 28.30
CA GLU A 302 -14.37 -1.42 28.24
C GLU A 302 -15.42 -0.29 28.21
N ASN A 303 -16.40 -0.38 27.31
CA ASN A 303 -17.43 0.64 27.11
C ASN A 303 -16.87 2.07 26.83
N GLY A 304 -15.69 2.19 26.27
CA GLY A 304 -15.00 3.45 25.99
C GLY A 304 -14.21 4.02 27.17
N GLU A 305 -14.15 3.32 28.31
CA GLU A 305 -13.44 3.79 29.49
C GLU A 305 -12.24 2.89 29.82
N LEU A 306 -11.14 3.50 30.29
CA LEU A 306 -9.96 2.75 30.76
C LEU A 306 -10.31 1.86 31.95
N VAL A 307 -9.82 0.63 31.91
CA VAL A 307 -9.97 -0.37 32.98
C VAL A 307 -8.62 -0.55 33.69
N GLY A 308 -8.66 -0.54 35.02
CA GLY A 308 -7.48 -0.75 35.86
C GLY A 308 -6.56 0.47 35.97
N ASP A 309 -5.27 0.24 36.23
CA ASP A 309 -4.28 1.30 36.36
C ASP A 309 -3.93 1.92 35.00
N PRO A 310 -4.21 3.20 34.76
CA PRO A 310 -3.88 3.87 33.49
C PRO A 310 -2.37 3.95 33.20
N SER A 311 -1.54 3.87 34.24
CA SER A 311 -0.08 3.97 34.14
C SER A 311 0.63 2.63 33.94
N ARG A 312 -0.09 1.48 33.97
CA ARG A 312 0.52 0.19 33.66
C ARG A 312 1.03 0.14 32.23
N THR A 313 2.14 -0.50 32.00
CA THR A 313 2.88 -0.41 30.75
C THR A 313 2.82 -1.69 29.92
N PHE A 314 2.95 -1.50 28.61
CA PHE A 314 3.08 -2.54 27.60
C PHE A 314 4.28 -2.25 26.71
N ARG A 315 5.15 -3.23 26.53
CA ARG A 315 6.21 -3.19 25.55
C ARG A 315 5.59 -3.45 24.17
N ALA A 316 5.84 -2.55 23.23
CA ALA A 316 5.28 -2.59 21.89
C ALA A 316 6.38 -2.43 20.83
N THR A 317 6.13 -2.95 19.64
CA THR A 317 6.89 -2.63 18.44
C THR A 317 6.06 -1.77 17.50
N THR A 318 6.73 -0.87 16.79
CA THR A 318 6.15 -0.03 15.74
C THR A 318 7.19 0.25 14.66
N LEU A 319 6.83 1.03 13.65
CA LEU A 319 7.77 1.47 12.61
C LEU A 319 8.48 2.76 13.04
N SER A 320 9.76 2.92 12.69
CA SER A 320 10.52 4.14 12.94
C SER A 320 9.80 5.39 12.43
N TYR A 321 9.21 5.31 11.23
CA TYR A 321 8.38 6.36 10.67
C TYR A 321 7.25 6.82 11.62
N LEU A 322 6.57 5.90 12.28
CA LEU A 322 5.51 6.23 13.23
C LEU A 322 6.08 6.75 14.56
N ALA A 323 7.17 6.15 15.04
CA ALA A 323 7.87 6.59 16.23
C ALA A 323 8.34 8.06 16.11
N ASP A 324 8.69 8.49 14.89
CA ASP A 324 9.05 9.88 14.54
C ASP A 324 7.85 10.81 14.33
N GLY A 325 6.61 10.30 14.49
CA GLY A 325 5.38 11.07 14.34
C GLY A 325 4.78 11.05 12.93
N GLY A 326 5.23 10.12 12.08
CA GLY A 326 4.59 9.87 10.79
C GLY A 326 3.10 9.60 10.93
N ASP A 327 2.32 9.98 9.92
CA ASP A 327 0.85 9.97 9.95
C ASP A 327 0.25 10.65 11.20
N SER A 328 1.01 11.58 11.84
CA SER A 328 0.66 12.31 13.04
C SER A 328 0.46 11.45 14.30
N TYR A 329 1.06 10.28 14.38
CA TYR A 329 1.02 9.45 15.59
C TYR A 329 1.61 10.20 16.79
N PRO A 330 1.08 9.99 18.00
CA PRO A 330 1.43 10.81 19.18
C PRO A 330 2.75 10.41 19.86
N PHE A 331 3.51 9.48 19.29
CA PHE A 331 4.73 8.93 19.90
C PHE A 331 5.79 9.98 20.27
N PRO A 332 6.09 11.00 19.44
CA PRO A 332 7.03 12.06 19.83
C PRO A 332 6.56 12.85 21.06
N LYS A 333 5.26 13.01 21.24
CA LYS A 333 4.70 13.65 22.44
C LYS A 333 4.96 12.79 23.69
N PHE A 334 4.82 11.48 23.58
CA PHE A 334 5.07 10.55 24.69
C PHE A 334 6.55 10.47 25.04
N LEU A 335 7.42 10.36 24.04
CA LEU A 335 8.88 10.43 24.20
C LEU A 335 9.31 11.73 24.88
N ASN A 336 8.82 12.87 24.44
CA ASN A 336 9.17 14.17 25.03
C ASN A 336 8.67 14.34 26.48
N ALA A 337 7.57 13.68 26.85
CA ALA A 337 7.00 13.74 28.20
C ALA A 337 7.81 12.92 29.20
N ASP A 338 8.23 11.70 28.82
CA ASP A 338 9.02 10.82 29.66
C ASP A 338 9.85 9.86 28.77
N PRO A 339 11.07 10.24 28.36
CA PRO A 339 11.90 9.41 27.50
C PRO A 339 12.33 8.10 28.19
N VAL A 340 12.48 8.10 29.50
CA VAL A 340 12.89 6.91 30.27
C VAL A 340 11.76 5.87 30.31
N LEU A 341 10.52 6.32 30.50
CA LEU A 341 9.37 5.42 30.49
C LEU A 341 9.08 4.91 29.06
N PHE A 342 9.17 5.81 28.06
CA PHE A 342 8.90 5.47 26.66
C PHE A 342 9.89 4.45 26.11
N ASP A 343 11.15 4.52 26.59
CA ASP A 343 12.20 3.52 26.36
C ASP A 343 12.31 3.08 24.90
N ARG A 344 12.54 4.06 24.00
CA ARG A 344 12.67 3.84 22.56
C ARG A 344 13.97 3.11 22.23
N VAL A 345 13.86 2.05 21.40
CA VAL A 345 15.00 1.31 20.85
C VAL A 345 14.77 1.09 19.37
N ASP A 346 15.63 1.67 18.54
CA ASP A 346 15.59 1.50 17.09
C ASP A 346 16.52 0.34 16.67
N LEU A 347 15.97 -0.69 16.00
CA LEU A 347 16.75 -1.88 15.66
C LEU A 347 17.85 -1.61 14.62
N LEU A 348 17.66 -0.61 13.79
CA LEU A 348 18.70 -0.11 12.86
C LEU A 348 19.79 0.72 13.55
N GLY A 349 19.66 0.98 14.86
CA GLY A 349 20.48 1.97 15.57
C GLY A 349 20.10 3.40 15.21
N GLU A 350 20.86 4.36 15.72
CA GLU A 350 20.65 5.77 15.46
C GLU A 350 21.49 6.23 14.26
N PRO A 351 20.93 7.08 13.39
CA PRO A 351 21.61 7.47 12.16
C PRO A 351 22.81 8.38 12.43
N ASP A 352 23.73 8.40 11.49
CA ASP A 352 24.71 9.46 11.26
C ASP A 352 24.18 10.25 10.06
N SER A 353 23.36 11.27 10.34
CA SER A 353 22.49 11.91 9.35
C SER A 353 23.26 12.73 8.33
N ASP A 354 24.41 13.28 8.70
CA ASP A 354 25.27 14.10 7.85
C ASP A 354 26.59 13.41 7.44
N GLY A 355 26.89 12.26 8.06
CA GLY A 355 28.01 11.39 7.70
C GLY A 355 29.37 11.90 8.19
N ASP A 356 29.39 12.76 9.20
CA ASP A 356 30.63 13.34 9.72
C ASP A 356 31.28 12.52 10.86
N GLY A 357 30.54 11.55 11.40
CA GLY A 357 30.96 10.60 12.44
C GLY A 357 30.82 11.12 13.87
N ASP A 358 30.40 12.37 14.06
CA ASP A 358 30.05 12.92 15.36
C ASP A 358 28.59 12.58 15.72
N PHE A 359 28.19 12.74 16.98
CA PHE A 359 26.81 12.43 17.43
C PHE A 359 26.17 13.71 17.96
N GLU A 360 25.15 14.18 17.21
CA GLU A 360 24.41 15.39 17.49
C GLU A 360 23.10 15.10 18.21
N PRO A 361 22.55 16.11 18.93
CA PRO A 361 21.25 15.96 19.61
C PRO A 361 20.06 15.64 18.67
N GLU A 362 20.18 15.94 17.38
CA GLU A 362 19.20 15.66 16.35
C GLU A 362 19.18 14.17 15.95
N GLU A 363 20.30 13.48 16.18
CA GLU A 363 20.50 12.06 15.91
C GLU A 363 20.14 11.17 17.11
N ASP A 364 20.01 11.76 18.30
CA ASP A 364 19.60 11.10 19.53
C ASP A 364 18.07 10.88 19.53
N LEU A 365 17.63 9.81 18.87
CA LEU A 365 16.23 9.51 18.64
C LEU A 365 15.48 9.13 19.94
N ASN A 366 16.19 8.52 20.88
CA ASN A 366 15.64 8.10 22.17
C ASN A 366 15.92 9.07 23.33
N LYS A 367 16.72 10.11 23.08
CA LYS A 367 17.09 11.16 24.03
C LYS A 367 17.87 10.68 25.26
N ASN A 368 18.70 9.66 25.08
CA ASN A 368 19.56 9.14 26.14
C ASN A 368 20.96 9.78 26.19
N GLY A 369 21.34 10.56 25.17
CA GLY A 369 22.64 11.25 25.05
C GLY A 369 23.80 10.37 24.60
N VAL A 370 23.50 9.19 24.04
CA VAL A 370 24.49 8.22 23.56
C VAL A 370 24.04 7.66 22.23
N ARG A 371 24.92 7.58 21.22
CA ARG A 371 24.60 6.92 19.95
C ARG A 371 24.36 5.42 20.17
N ASP A 372 23.20 4.95 19.81
CA ASP A 372 22.87 3.53 19.86
C ASP A 372 23.28 2.83 18.55
N GLU A 373 24.10 1.80 18.68
CA GLU A 373 24.49 0.96 17.55
C GLU A 373 23.33 0.08 17.12
N ALA A 374 23.30 -0.28 15.83
CA ALA A 374 22.34 -1.25 15.31
C ALA A 374 22.42 -2.56 16.12
N ILE A 375 21.26 -3.14 16.40
CA ILE A 375 21.20 -4.41 17.12
C ILE A 375 21.70 -5.51 16.18
N ALA A 376 22.57 -6.38 16.70
CA ALA A 376 23.07 -7.52 15.92
C ALA A 376 21.93 -8.47 15.58
N GLU A 377 21.96 -8.98 14.36
CA GLU A 377 20.96 -9.90 13.82
C GLU A 377 20.74 -11.12 14.73
N PRO A 378 19.53 -11.33 15.26
CA PRO A 378 19.24 -12.45 16.15
C PRO A 378 18.92 -13.77 15.41
N PHE A 379 18.75 -13.70 14.08
CA PHE A 379 18.47 -14.84 13.21
C PHE A 379 19.67 -15.17 12.31
N ASP A 380 19.72 -16.38 11.79
CA ASP A 380 20.52 -16.70 10.59
C ASP A 380 19.82 -16.03 9.40
N GLY A 381 20.11 -14.78 9.12
CA GLY A 381 19.44 -13.95 8.14
C GLY A 381 19.39 -14.63 6.76
N VAL A 382 18.18 -14.92 6.30
CA VAL A 382 17.93 -15.39 4.92
C VAL A 382 17.52 -14.23 4.02
N ALA A 383 17.17 -13.08 4.60
CA ALA A 383 16.70 -11.90 3.88
C ALA A 383 17.84 -10.91 3.53
N ASP A 384 18.94 -11.41 2.97
CA ASP A 384 20.13 -10.62 2.57
C ASP A 384 19.83 -9.38 1.70
N PHE A 385 18.61 -9.27 1.18
CA PHE A 385 18.21 -8.18 0.29
C PHE A 385 17.76 -6.92 1.03
N SER A 386 17.50 -7.02 2.33
CA SER A 386 16.98 -5.93 3.17
C SER A 386 17.87 -5.75 4.39
N PRO A 387 18.09 -4.50 4.85
CA PRO A 387 18.79 -4.27 6.10
C PRO A 387 18.10 -4.98 7.26
N PHE A 388 18.88 -5.61 8.13
CA PHE A 388 18.43 -6.17 9.39
C PHE A 388 17.63 -5.13 10.21
N GLY A 389 16.52 -5.57 10.84
CA GLY A 389 15.69 -4.69 11.65
C GLY A 389 14.72 -3.80 10.86
N THR A 390 14.44 -4.15 9.62
CA THR A 390 13.41 -3.49 8.80
C THR A 390 12.15 -4.35 8.64
N GLU A 391 11.05 -3.73 8.20
CA GLU A 391 9.77 -4.43 8.00
C GLU A 391 9.79 -5.46 6.85
N GLN A 392 10.65 -5.27 5.82
CA GLN A 392 10.81 -6.26 4.75
C GLN A 392 11.60 -7.48 5.23
N ASP A 393 12.68 -7.24 5.97
CA ASP A 393 13.48 -8.26 6.61
C ASP A 393 12.63 -9.12 7.56
N SER A 394 11.92 -8.46 8.47
CA SER A 394 10.99 -9.09 9.41
C SER A 394 9.96 -10.01 8.72
N LEU A 395 9.32 -9.53 7.63
CA LEU A 395 8.31 -10.31 6.92
C LEU A 395 8.93 -11.50 6.18
N ALA A 396 10.09 -11.32 5.54
CA ALA A 396 10.81 -12.40 4.85
C ALA A 396 11.23 -13.51 5.81
N GLU A 397 11.86 -13.14 6.93
CA GLU A 397 12.25 -14.09 7.98
C GLU A 397 11.05 -14.83 8.58
N TYR A 398 9.94 -14.12 8.81
CA TYR A 398 8.73 -14.73 9.33
C TYR A 398 8.12 -15.75 8.37
N PHE A 399 8.06 -15.43 7.07
CA PHE A 399 7.64 -16.39 6.06
C PHE A 399 8.55 -17.62 6.02
N HIS A 400 9.86 -17.41 6.05
CA HIS A 400 10.83 -18.49 6.01
C HIS A 400 10.73 -19.42 7.22
N GLN A 401 10.45 -18.88 8.40
CA GLN A 401 10.36 -19.67 9.65
C GLN A 401 9.02 -20.39 9.79
N VAL A 402 7.91 -19.72 9.45
CA VAL A 402 6.56 -20.19 9.79
C VAL A 402 5.87 -20.87 8.61
N PHE A 403 6.13 -20.39 7.38
CA PHE A 403 5.46 -20.82 6.16
C PHE A 403 6.42 -21.28 5.04
N PRO A 404 7.49 -22.04 5.35
CA PRO A 404 8.57 -22.33 4.40
C PRO A 404 8.17 -23.21 3.23
N THR A 405 7.07 -23.96 3.32
CA THR A 405 6.66 -24.94 2.31
C THR A 405 5.19 -24.85 1.97
N ALA A 406 4.78 -25.41 0.84
CA ALA A 406 3.37 -25.48 0.47
C ALA A 406 2.48 -26.18 1.52
N ASP A 407 3.02 -27.18 2.24
CA ASP A 407 2.26 -27.88 3.31
C ASP A 407 2.08 -27.02 4.55
N SER A 408 2.95 -26.06 4.81
CA SER A 408 2.88 -25.11 5.91
C SER A 408 2.38 -23.73 5.48
N ALA A 409 1.96 -23.54 4.22
CA ALA A 409 1.58 -22.27 3.64
C ALA A 409 0.56 -21.50 4.49
N PHE A 410 0.69 -20.18 4.52
CA PHE A 410 -0.32 -19.31 5.11
C PHE A 410 -1.68 -19.51 4.43
N ASN A 411 -2.75 -19.73 5.20
CA ASN A 411 -4.05 -20.15 4.68
C ASN A 411 -5.25 -19.37 5.26
N GLN A 412 -5.00 -18.25 5.93
CA GLN A 412 -6.06 -17.42 6.49
C GLN A 412 -6.54 -16.43 5.41
N ALA A 413 -7.66 -16.76 4.78
CA ALA A 413 -8.29 -15.86 3.82
C ALA A 413 -8.73 -14.56 4.50
N ASP A 414 -8.67 -13.47 3.76
CA ASP A 414 -9.20 -12.19 4.20
C ASP A 414 -10.73 -12.24 4.30
N GLY A 415 -11.26 -11.73 5.40
CA GLY A 415 -12.71 -11.60 5.61
C GLY A 415 -13.21 -10.21 5.25
N GLY A 416 -14.51 -9.99 5.39
CA GLY A 416 -15.06 -8.63 5.37
C GLY A 416 -15.13 -8.04 6.79
N PRO A 417 -15.46 -6.74 6.92
CA PRO A 417 -15.47 -6.04 8.19
C PRO A 417 -16.51 -6.58 9.21
N ASP A 418 -17.43 -7.42 8.77
CA ASP A 418 -18.38 -8.15 9.62
C ASP A 418 -17.75 -9.38 10.29
N SER A 419 -16.60 -9.86 9.80
CA SER A 419 -15.86 -11.02 10.32
C SER A 419 -14.52 -10.66 10.98
N ASP A 420 -14.07 -9.40 10.91
CA ASP A 420 -12.83 -8.90 11.50
C ASP A 420 -12.76 -9.22 13.01
N GLU A 421 -11.64 -9.77 13.48
CA GLU A 421 -11.50 -10.18 14.87
C GLU A 421 -10.61 -9.26 15.71
N ARG A 422 -9.56 -8.68 15.09
CA ARG A 422 -8.59 -7.82 15.80
C ARG A 422 -9.02 -6.37 15.81
N ILE A 423 -9.64 -5.90 14.72
CA ILE A 423 -10.04 -4.51 14.51
C ILE A 423 -11.53 -4.46 14.16
N GLN A 424 -12.38 -4.47 15.17
CA GLN A 424 -13.83 -4.61 15.01
C GLN A 424 -14.51 -3.26 14.81
N ASN A 425 -14.97 -3.00 13.58
CA ASN A 425 -15.76 -1.81 13.27
C ASN A 425 -17.24 -2.05 13.59
N LEU A 426 -17.77 -1.38 14.62
CA LEU A 426 -19.13 -1.59 15.12
C LEU A 426 -20.24 -1.05 14.19
N ALA A 427 -19.88 -0.43 13.05
CA ALA A 427 -20.83 -0.17 11.99
C ALA A 427 -21.21 -1.45 11.21
N PHE A 428 -20.42 -2.51 11.30
CA PHE A 428 -20.60 -3.76 10.53
C PHE A 428 -20.84 -4.99 11.40
N ARG A 429 -20.47 -4.96 12.66
CA ARG A 429 -20.57 -6.12 13.56
C ARG A 429 -20.82 -5.72 15.03
N GLU A 430 -21.18 -6.69 15.85
CA GLU A 430 -21.24 -6.55 17.31
C GLU A 430 -19.85 -6.65 17.94
N ASP A 431 -19.64 -5.97 19.06
CA ASP A 431 -18.41 -6.05 19.85
C ASP A 431 -18.24 -7.44 20.49
N THR A 432 -17.16 -8.14 20.14
CA THR A 432 -16.79 -9.42 20.70
C THR A 432 -15.35 -9.46 21.25
N VAL A 433 -14.73 -8.27 21.39
CA VAL A 433 -13.34 -8.13 21.86
C VAL A 433 -13.17 -8.65 23.27
N ILE A 434 -14.10 -8.30 24.16
CA ILE A 434 -14.15 -8.82 25.52
C ILE A 434 -15.13 -10.00 25.49
N ALA A 435 -14.61 -11.22 25.53
CA ALA A 435 -15.45 -12.42 25.59
C ALA A 435 -16.28 -12.42 26.89
N GLN A 436 -17.59 -12.57 26.74
CA GLN A 436 -18.49 -12.79 27.88
C GLN A 436 -18.34 -14.20 28.46
#